data_e1d51ad6621dcabb08edebf07690c3b3
#
_entry.id   e1d51ad6621dcabb08edebf07690c3b3
#
_cell.length_a   1.000
_cell.length_b   1.000
_cell.length_c   1.000
_cell.angle_alpha   90.00
_cell.angle_beta   90.00
_cell.angle_gamma   90.00
#
_symmetry.space_group_name_H-M   'P 1'
#
loop_
_entity.id
_entity.type
_entity.pdbx_description
1 polymer ?
#
loop_
_entity_poly.entity_id
_entity_poly.type
_entity_poly.pdbx_seq_one_letter_code
_entity_poly.pdbx_strand_id
1 'polypeptide(L)'
;PAWSSDAAEAAGPVSIVTVLSPDSEDIQTWLDGAPFAIQRDQNGTGDAVAAARDVVGGDDGIAIIMFADTPLVTASSLTALADCVAAGAAIAIAGFEPADPTGYGRLVPDEDGGINRIVEHKDATEKERRIALCNGGIMAVRTPALFAWLSRITNDNAKGEYYLTDIVELALADGQQVRHVVIAEEEVMGVNDRLDLARAEAALQSRLRIAAMEGGVTMTAPETVFLSADAVIERDAIIEPHVVIGAGCNIGEGSMIRSFSHLEGARLGACCMIGPYARLRPGTEADEGVKIGNFVETKNTRLGAGAKANHLTYLGDAEI
;
A
#
# COMPACT_ATOMS: atom_id res chain seq x y z
N PRO A 1 5.60 -6.57 3.31
CA PRO A 1 6.64 -5.70 2.71
C PRO A 1 6.38 -5.37 1.25
N ALA A 2 5.95 -6.33 0.40
CA ALA A 2 5.75 -6.12 -1.04
C ALA A 2 4.89 -4.88 -1.35
N TRP A 3 3.73 -4.75 -0.77
CA TRP A 3 2.80 -3.62 -1.03
C TRP A 3 3.38 -2.24 -0.71
N SER A 4 4.09 -2.11 0.40
CA SER A 4 4.76 -0.87 0.76
C SER A 4 5.91 -0.57 -0.22
N SER A 5 6.62 -1.59 -0.69
CA SER A 5 7.65 -1.46 -1.73
C SER A 5 7.07 -1.05 -3.07
N ASP A 6 5.95 -1.65 -3.50
CA ASP A 6 5.27 -1.31 -4.75
C ASP A 6 4.84 0.17 -4.79
N ALA A 7 4.30 0.68 -3.67
CA ALA A 7 3.94 2.10 -3.55
C ALA A 7 5.18 3.01 -3.61
N ALA A 8 6.29 2.60 -2.96
CA ALA A 8 7.54 3.33 -3.01
C ALA A 8 8.13 3.34 -4.43
N GLU A 9 8.16 2.20 -5.12
CA GLU A 9 8.62 2.10 -6.52
C GLU A 9 7.79 2.98 -7.46
N ALA A 10 6.45 2.96 -7.29
CA ALA A 10 5.54 3.76 -8.10
C ALA A 10 5.70 5.29 -7.87
N ALA A 11 6.23 5.70 -6.72
CA ALA A 11 6.61 7.10 -6.46
C ALA A 11 7.89 7.53 -7.20
N GLY A 12 8.62 6.60 -7.84
CA GLY A 12 9.77 6.88 -8.69
C GLY A 12 11.04 7.34 -7.95
N PRO A 13 11.44 6.70 -6.84
CA PRO A 13 12.64 7.09 -6.11
C PRO A 13 13.92 6.73 -6.88
N VAL A 14 15.01 7.39 -6.54
CA VAL A 14 16.35 7.03 -7.04
C VAL A 14 16.80 5.69 -6.46
N SER A 15 16.46 5.41 -5.21
CA SER A 15 16.80 4.18 -4.50
C SER A 15 15.80 3.90 -3.39
N ILE A 16 15.55 2.62 -3.13
CA ILE A 16 14.81 2.15 -1.95
C ILE A 16 15.79 1.37 -1.08
N VAL A 17 15.90 1.74 0.19
CA VAL A 17 16.75 1.06 1.16
C VAL A 17 15.88 0.41 2.24
N THR A 18 15.95 -0.90 2.37
CA THR A 18 15.21 -1.63 3.40
C THR A 18 16.07 -1.78 4.66
N VAL A 19 15.54 -1.34 5.81
CA VAL A 19 16.22 -1.54 7.09
C VAL A 19 15.70 -2.83 7.73
N LEU A 20 16.62 -3.72 8.07
CA LEU A 20 16.33 -5.07 8.56
C LEU A 20 16.91 -5.29 9.96
N SER A 21 16.29 -6.19 10.73
CA SER A 21 16.92 -6.77 11.93
C SER A 21 18.02 -7.78 11.55
N PRO A 22 18.95 -8.10 12.45
CA PRO A 22 20.00 -9.06 12.17
C PRO A 22 19.51 -10.46 11.75
N ASP A 23 18.34 -10.87 12.26
CA ASP A 23 17.77 -12.21 12.07
C ASP A 23 16.81 -12.28 10.86
N SER A 24 16.98 -11.42 9.85
CA SER A 24 16.06 -11.28 8.68
C SER A 24 16.64 -11.90 7.40
N GLU A 25 17.33 -13.05 7.48
CA GLU A 25 17.96 -13.70 6.33
C GLU A 25 16.98 -14.03 5.20
N ASP A 26 15.75 -14.45 5.54
CA ASP A 26 14.71 -14.76 4.57
C ASP A 26 14.30 -13.51 3.77
N ILE A 27 14.20 -12.35 4.43
CA ILE A 27 13.88 -11.07 3.79
C ILE A 27 15.05 -10.61 2.92
N GLN A 28 16.29 -10.76 3.37
CA GLN A 28 17.47 -10.44 2.56
C GLN A 28 17.50 -11.26 1.26
N THR A 29 17.15 -12.55 1.33
CA THR A 29 17.02 -13.40 0.15
C THR A 29 15.91 -12.92 -0.79
N TRP A 30 14.79 -12.50 -0.24
CA TRP A 30 13.68 -11.97 -1.03
C TRP A 30 14.00 -10.64 -1.72
N LEU A 31 14.86 -9.80 -1.14
CA LEU A 31 15.27 -8.51 -1.70
C LEU A 31 16.11 -8.64 -3.00
N ASP A 32 16.62 -9.82 -3.31
CA ASP A 32 17.32 -10.17 -4.57
C ASP A 32 18.36 -9.12 -5.02
N GLY A 33 19.18 -8.65 -4.07
CA GLY A 33 20.22 -7.67 -4.33
C GLY A 33 19.80 -6.20 -4.22
N ALA A 34 18.55 -5.90 -3.87
CA ALA A 34 18.15 -4.54 -3.55
C ALA A 34 18.89 -4.01 -2.31
N PRO A 35 19.17 -2.70 -2.23
CA PRO A 35 19.90 -2.12 -1.10
C PRO A 35 19.19 -2.35 0.24
N PHE A 36 19.96 -2.75 1.25
CA PHE A 36 19.45 -2.85 2.61
C PHE A 36 20.51 -2.44 3.65
N ALA A 37 20.05 -2.13 4.84
CA ALA A 37 20.90 -1.85 6.02
C ALA A 37 20.45 -2.72 7.19
N ILE A 38 21.38 -3.06 8.08
CA ILE A 38 21.09 -3.87 9.28
C ILE A 38 21.08 -2.99 10.51
N GLN A 39 19.94 -2.90 11.18
CA GLN A 39 19.82 -2.30 12.50
C GLN A 39 20.30 -3.30 13.56
N ARG A 40 21.53 -3.15 14.04
CA ARG A 40 22.17 -4.16 14.91
C ARG A 40 21.58 -4.23 16.31
N ASP A 41 21.36 -3.07 16.93
CA ASP A 41 21.01 -2.96 18.35
C ASP A 41 19.49 -2.78 18.59
N GLN A 42 18.72 -2.54 17.53
CA GLN A 42 17.25 -2.39 17.54
C GLN A 42 16.75 -1.40 18.62
N ASN A 43 17.46 -0.28 18.77
CA ASN A 43 17.22 0.72 19.81
C ASN A 43 16.20 1.79 19.40
N GLY A 44 15.19 1.43 18.63
CA GLY A 44 14.09 2.32 18.24
C GLY A 44 14.11 2.76 16.77
N THR A 45 13.15 3.58 16.38
CA THR A 45 12.90 3.97 14.97
C THR A 45 13.96 4.93 14.42
N GLY A 46 14.52 5.80 15.26
CA GLY A 46 15.62 6.69 14.88
C GLY A 46 16.91 5.92 14.63
N ASP A 47 17.20 4.91 15.43
CA ASP A 47 18.35 4.01 15.25
C ASP A 47 18.21 3.22 13.94
N ALA A 48 17.00 2.75 13.62
CA ALA A 48 16.72 2.07 12.36
C ALA A 48 17.09 2.95 11.15
N VAL A 49 16.64 4.20 11.14
CA VAL A 49 16.94 5.12 10.04
C VAL A 49 18.41 5.50 10.00
N ALA A 50 19.05 5.66 11.17
CA ALA A 50 20.48 5.93 11.26
C ALA A 50 21.34 4.80 10.68
N ALA A 51 20.92 3.54 10.81
CA ALA A 51 21.61 2.38 10.23
C ALA A 51 21.67 2.43 8.68
N ALA A 52 20.75 3.12 8.03
CA ALA A 52 20.73 3.26 6.58
C ALA A 52 21.70 4.34 6.04
N ARG A 53 22.36 5.14 6.90
CA ARG A 53 23.19 6.29 6.50
C ARG A 53 24.19 5.98 5.39
N ASP A 54 24.97 4.93 5.56
CA ASP A 54 26.05 4.60 4.64
C ASP A 54 25.53 4.07 3.30
N VAL A 55 24.33 3.49 3.28
CA VAL A 55 23.69 2.96 2.08
C VAL A 55 22.96 4.06 1.31
N VAL A 56 22.27 4.94 2.02
CA VAL A 56 21.56 6.10 1.41
C VAL A 56 22.55 7.11 0.86
N GLY A 57 23.74 7.23 1.49
CA GLY A 57 24.74 8.24 1.11
C GLY A 57 24.43 9.63 1.64
N GLY A 58 25.30 10.58 1.30
CA GLY A 58 25.22 11.97 1.77
C GLY A 58 24.68 12.95 0.73
N ASP A 59 24.05 12.49 -0.32
CA ASP A 59 23.58 13.33 -1.43
C ASP A 59 22.46 14.27 -1.01
N ASP A 60 22.39 15.43 -1.64
CA ASP A 60 21.35 16.45 -1.40
C ASP A 60 20.03 16.00 -2.06
N GLY A 61 19.30 15.18 -1.32
CA GLY A 61 18.04 14.59 -1.75
C GLY A 61 16.95 14.70 -0.68
N ILE A 62 15.84 14.05 -0.94
CA ILE A 62 14.72 13.91 -0.01
C ILE A 62 14.59 12.42 0.32
N ALA A 63 14.73 12.08 1.59
CA ALA A 63 14.45 10.75 2.10
C ALA A 63 13.00 10.67 2.56
N ILE A 64 12.25 9.68 2.05
CA ILE A 64 10.94 9.31 2.57
C ILE A 64 11.13 8.11 3.49
N ILE A 65 10.69 8.24 4.72
CA ILE A 65 10.76 7.19 5.74
C ILE A 65 9.35 6.64 5.93
N MET A 66 9.22 5.34 5.71
CA MET A 66 7.94 4.64 5.84
C MET A 66 8.13 3.31 6.58
N PHE A 67 7.04 2.76 7.09
CA PHE A 67 7.05 1.50 7.80
C PHE A 67 6.56 0.35 6.92
N ALA A 68 7.16 -0.82 7.08
CA ALA A 68 6.79 -2.01 6.28
C ALA A 68 5.42 -2.61 6.68
N ASP A 69 4.91 -2.24 7.83
CA ASP A 69 3.61 -2.66 8.37
C ASP A 69 2.43 -1.76 7.96
N THR A 70 2.65 -0.71 7.18
CA THR A 70 1.61 0.14 6.58
C THR A 70 1.42 -0.18 5.09
N PRO A 71 0.70 -1.26 4.75
CA PRO A 71 0.69 -1.80 3.38
C PRO A 71 -0.16 -0.99 2.40
N LEU A 72 -0.97 -0.05 2.88
CA LEU A 72 -1.95 0.66 2.05
C LEU A 72 -1.54 2.08 1.67
N VAL A 73 -0.32 2.51 2.02
CA VAL A 73 0.21 3.80 1.58
C VAL A 73 0.21 3.89 0.05
N THR A 74 -0.06 5.08 -0.49
CA THR A 74 -0.10 5.29 -1.94
C THR A 74 1.10 6.08 -2.45
N ALA A 75 1.48 5.85 -3.70
CA ALA A 75 2.53 6.62 -4.36
C ALA A 75 2.21 8.12 -4.39
N SER A 76 0.94 8.49 -4.55
CA SER A 76 0.51 9.89 -4.55
C SER A 76 0.76 10.58 -3.21
N SER A 77 0.52 9.90 -2.10
CA SER A 77 0.79 10.42 -0.75
C SER A 77 2.28 10.57 -0.50
N LEU A 78 3.10 9.60 -0.94
CA LEU A 78 4.55 9.69 -0.86
C LEU A 78 5.09 10.86 -1.70
N THR A 79 4.60 11.03 -2.92
CA THR A 79 4.96 12.15 -3.78
C THR A 79 4.57 13.49 -3.15
N ALA A 80 3.36 13.60 -2.58
CA ALA A 80 2.90 14.83 -1.93
C ALA A 80 3.78 15.23 -0.72
N LEU A 81 4.27 14.24 0.04
CA LEU A 81 5.24 14.49 1.12
C LEU A 81 6.57 15.00 0.58
N ALA A 82 7.10 14.39 -0.49
CA ALA A 82 8.33 14.85 -1.13
C ALA A 82 8.17 16.26 -1.70
N ASP A 83 7.06 16.55 -2.37
CA ASP A 83 6.76 17.88 -2.94
C ASP A 83 6.68 18.95 -1.85
N CYS A 84 6.12 18.63 -0.69
CA CYS A 84 6.07 19.54 0.45
C CYS A 84 7.48 19.92 0.93
N VAL A 85 8.42 18.97 0.96
CA VAL A 85 9.81 19.22 1.29
C VAL A 85 10.52 19.98 0.16
N ALA A 86 10.26 19.64 -1.11
CA ALA A 86 10.79 20.35 -2.26
C ALA A 86 10.35 21.83 -2.28
N ALA A 87 9.12 22.11 -1.82
CA ALA A 87 8.57 23.46 -1.70
C ALA A 87 9.17 24.29 -0.53
N GLY A 88 10.05 23.70 0.29
CA GLY A 88 10.82 24.45 1.30
C GLY A 88 10.65 23.97 2.75
N ALA A 89 9.77 23.03 3.03
CA ALA A 89 9.73 22.40 4.36
C ALA A 89 11.01 21.60 4.59
N ALA A 90 11.50 21.59 5.81
CA ALA A 90 12.62 20.73 6.19
C ALA A 90 12.16 19.30 6.47
N ILE A 91 10.95 19.17 7.03
CA ILE A 91 10.26 17.90 7.28
C ILE A 91 8.81 18.05 6.83
N ALA A 92 8.27 17.04 6.14
CA ALA A 92 6.86 16.86 5.88
C ALA A 92 6.38 15.57 6.55
N ILE A 93 5.31 15.63 7.34
CA ILE A 93 4.77 14.51 8.11
C ILE A 93 3.43 14.11 7.51
N ALA A 94 3.20 12.82 7.30
CA ALA A 94 1.87 12.32 6.99
C ALA A 94 0.95 12.49 8.20
N GLY A 95 -0.05 13.35 8.04
CA GLY A 95 -1.11 13.56 9.01
C GLY A 95 -2.39 12.88 8.55
N PHE A 96 -3.25 12.48 9.48
CA PHE A 96 -4.57 11.94 9.17
C PHE A 96 -5.57 12.30 10.27
N GLU A 97 -6.85 12.26 9.94
CA GLU A 97 -7.93 12.62 10.87
C GLU A 97 -8.88 11.43 11.06
N PRO A 98 -8.58 10.50 12.00
CA PRO A 98 -9.42 9.35 12.25
C PRO A 98 -10.73 9.74 12.95
N ALA A 99 -11.76 8.91 12.78
CA ALA A 99 -13.02 9.06 13.49
C ALA A 99 -12.83 8.95 15.03
N ASP A 100 -11.92 8.11 15.50
CA ASP A 100 -11.47 8.02 16.88
C ASP A 100 -9.96 8.20 16.96
N PRO A 101 -9.48 9.38 17.42
CA PRO A 101 -8.06 9.66 17.53
C PRO A 101 -7.37 9.02 18.75
N THR A 102 -8.09 8.20 19.53
CA THR A 102 -7.54 7.55 20.73
C THR A 102 -6.35 6.67 20.40
N GLY A 103 -5.26 6.82 21.13
CA GLY A 103 -4.04 6.03 20.98
C GLY A 103 -3.01 6.60 20.00
N TYR A 104 -3.38 7.49 19.10
CA TYR A 104 -2.45 8.10 18.15
C TYR A 104 -1.73 9.32 18.72
N GLY A 105 -0.51 9.57 18.29
CA GLY A 105 0.19 10.83 18.50
C GLY A 105 -0.52 12.00 17.80
N ARG A 106 -0.47 13.17 18.36
CA ARG A 106 -1.08 14.39 17.79
C ARG A 106 -0.05 15.26 17.12
N LEU A 107 -0.37 15.76 15.95
CA LEU A 107 0.35 16.85 15.32
C LEU A 107 -0.21 18.17 15.82
N VAL A 108 0.54 18.86 16.67
CA VAL A 108 0.09 20.15 17.25
C VAL A 108 0.44 21.26 16.24
N PRO A 109 -0.57 21.95 15.64
CA PRO A 109 -0.31 22.98 14.67
C PRO A 109 0.26 24.26 15.30
N ASP A 110 1.05 24.99 14.54
CA ASP A 110 1.42 26.37 14.83
C ASP A 110 0.38 27.37 14.26
N GLU A 111 0.65 28.69 14.43
CA GLU A 111 -0.24 29.75 13.95
C GLU A 111 -0.27 29.88 12.42
N ASP A 112 0.78 29.39 11.72
CA ASP A 112 0.95 29.45 10.27
C ASP A 112 0.54 28.16 9.56
N GLY A 113 -0.07 27.21 10.26
CA GLY A 113 -0.49 25.90 9.75
C GLY A 113 0.65 24.90 9.57
N GLY A 114 1.84 25.21 10.12
CA GLY A 114 2.93 24.25 10.29
C GLY A 114 2.70 23.35 11.51
N ILE A 115 3.69 22.55 11.84
CA ILE A 115 3.68 21.69 13.02
C ILE A 115 4.65 22.24 14.06
N ASN A 116 4.14 22.49 15.25
CA ASN A 116 4.92 22.96 16.39
C ASN A 116 5.54 21.81 17.20
N ARG A 117 4.88 20.64 17.26
CA ARG A 117 5.38 19.44 17.92
C ARG A 117 4.52 18.22 17.62
N ILE A 118 5.08 17.05 17.90
CA ILE A 118 4.33 15.80 18.01
C ILE A 118 4.17 15.49 19.50
N VAL A 119 2.95 15.16 19.93
CA VAL A 119 2.70 14.74 21.32
C VAL A 119 2.00 13.38 21.33
N GLU A 120 2.57 12.44 22.03
CA GLU A 120 1.98 11.11 22.19
C GLU A 120 0.67 11.17 22.98
N HIS A 121 -0.28 10.28 22.66
CA HIS A 121 -1.60 10.27 23.32
C HIS A 121 -1.53 10.24 24.85
N LYS A 122 -0.55 9.52 25.40
CA LYS A 122 -0.37 9.35 26.86
C LYS A 122 0.07 10.65 27.52
N ASP A 123 0.89 11.45 26.81
CA ASP A 123 1.50 12.68 27.31
C ASP A 123 0.69 13.93 26.94
N ALA A 124 -0.32 13.76 26.09
CA ALA A 124 -1.17 14.86 25.61
C ALA A 124 -2.09 15.39 26.70
N THR A 125 -2.13 16.72 26.84
CA THR A 125 -3.13 17.43 27.66
C THR A 125 -4.54 17.22 27.11
N GLU A 126 -5.57 17.53 27.90
CA GLU A 126 -6.96 17.44 27.42
C GLU A 126 -7.23 18.33 26.18
N LYS A 127 -6.57 19.48 26.08
CA LYS A 127 -6.67 20.36 24.91
C LYS A 127 -6.06 19.70 23.69
N GLU A 128 -4.90 19.09 23.82
CA GLU A 128 -4.19 18.42 22.73
C GLU A 128 -4.89 17.13 22.31
N ARG A 129 -5.50 16.38 23.21
CA ARG A 129 -6.32 15.20 22.87
C ARG A 129 -7.52 15.52 21.98
N ARG A 130 -7.99 16.78 21.96
CA ARG A 130 -9.07 17.24 21.07
C ARG A 130 -8.60 17.59 19.67
N ILE A 131 -7.30 17.64 19.42
CA ILE A 131 -6.76 17.82 18.07
C ILE A 131 -7.09 16.56 17.27
N ALA A 132 -7.80 16.73 16.15
CA ALA A 132 -8.16 15.63 15.26
C ALA A 132 -6.96 15.12 14.46
N LEU A 133 -6.03 16.01 14.10
CA LEU A 133 -4.87 15.71 13.28
C LEU A 133 -3.87 14.82 14.04
N CYS A 134 -3.75 13.57 13.58
CA CYS A 134 -2.90 12.54 14.15
C CYS A 134 -1.62 12.33 13.31
N ASN A 135 -0.57 11.84 13.95
CA ASN A 135 0.68 11.46 13.31
C ASN A 135 0.55 10.09 12.64
N GLY A 136 0.72 10.05 11.32
CA GLY A 136 0.72 8.82 10.51
C GLY A 136 2.05 8.10 10.47
N GLY A 137 3.12 8.66 11.06
CA GLY A 137 4.43 8.03 11.15
C GLY A 137 5.31 8.18 9.91
N ILE A 138 4.75 8.32 8.72
CA ILE A 138 5.50 8.49 7.47
C ILE A 138 6.02 9.93 7.38
N MET A 139 7.29 10.10 7.03
CA MET A 139 7.94 11.41 6.94
C MET A 139 8.79 11.52 5.68
N ALA A 140 8.80 12.72 5.09
CA ALA A 140 9.79 13.13 4.11
C ALA A 140 10.71 14.18 4.71
N VAL A 141 12.01 14.04 4.52
CA VAL A 141 13.05 14.88 5.15
C VAL A 141 14.20 15.12 4.17
N ARG A 142 14.81 16.31 4.18
CA ARG A 142 16.06 16.52 3.43
C ARG A 142 17.18 15.65 3.95
N THR A 143 17.81 14.84 3.09
CA THR A 143 18.76 13.79 3.49
C THR A 143 19.90 14.29 4.37
N PRO A 144 20.62 15.39 4.05
CA PRO A 144 21.70 15.86 4.91
C PRO A 144 21.22 16.29 6.29
N ALA A 145 20.08 16.97 6.37
CA ALA A 145 19.49 17.42 7.63
C ALA A 145 19.00 16.24 8.47
N LEU A 146 18.37 15.23 7.86
CA LEU A 146 17.94 13.99 8.53
C LEU A 146 19.08 13.38 9.35
N PHE A 147 20.20 13.10 8.71
CA PHE A 147 21.31 12.43 9.39
C PHE A 147 22.03 13.34 10.38
N ALA A 148 21.99 14.67 10.20
CA ALA A 148 22.48 15.62 11.19
C ALA A 148 21.62 15.60 12.46
N TRP A 149 20.28 15.58 12.33
CA TRP A 149 19.38 15.47 13.49
C TRP A 149 19.44 14.08 14.15
N LEU A 150 19.45 13.00 13.38
CA LEU A 150 19.59 11.65 13.93
C LEU A 150 20.84 11.48 14.81
N SER A 151 21.94 12.20 14.53
CA SER A 151 23.12 12.17 15.37
C SER A 151 22.97 12.92 16.70
N ARG A 152 21.89 13.69 16.88
CA ARG A 152 21.61 14.52 18.07
C ARG A 152 20.46 13.98 18.92
N ILE A 153 19.64 13.05 18.41
CA ILE A 153 18.59 12.43 19.22
C ILE A 153 19.20 11.64 20.37
N THR A 154 18.46 11.56 21.47
CA THR A 154 18.87 10.84 22.67
C THR A 154 17.88 9.72 22.98
N ASN A 155 18.25 8.79 23.82
CA ASN A 155 17.39 7.71 24.31
C ASN A 155 16.96 7.93 25.77
N ASP A 156 16.99 9.17 26.24
CA ASP A 156 16.57 9.53 27.60
C ASP A 156 15.03 9.60 27.70
N ASN A 157 14.40 8.44 27.58
CA ASN A 157 12.94 8.26 27.64
C ASN A 157 12.61 6.95 28.35
N ALA A 158 11.32 6.72 28.61
CA ALA A 158 10.85 5.58 29.41
C ALA A 158 11.22 4.19 28.83
N LYS A 159 11.47 4.11 27.52
CA LYS A 159 11.87 2.86 26.85
C LYS A 159 13.37 2.75 26.58
N GLY A 160 14.12 3.84 26.71
CA GLY A 160 15.55 3.88 26.35
C GLY A 160 15.81 3.78 24.86
N GLU A 161 14.86 4.18 24.01
CA GLU A 161 14.89 4.05 22.55
C GLU A 161 15.13 5.40 21.87
N TYR A 162 15.77 5.40 20.72
CA TYR A 162 15.93 6.57 19.86
C TYR A 162 14.67 6.72 18.99
N TYR A 163 13.83 7.71 19.30
CA TYR A 163 12.60 7.95 18.52
C TYR A 163 12.87 8.82 17.31
N LEU A 164 12.42 8.36 16.14
CA LEU A 164 12.50 9.16 14.89
C LEU A 164 11.77 10.50 15.03
N THR A 165 10.66 10.53 15.76
CA THR A 165 9.85 11.74 15.98
C THR A 165 10.62 12.88 16.65
N ASP A 166 11.70 12.59 17.39
CA ASP A 166 12.50 13.61 18.07
C ASP A 166 13.26 14.54 17.10
N ILE A 167 13.45 14.11 15.82
CA ILE A 167 14.03 15.00 14.80
C ILE A 167 13.16 16.24 14.54
N VAL A 168 11.85 16.14 14.81
CA VAL A 168 10.90 17.26 14.62
C VAL A 168 11.23 18.39 15.59
N GLU A 169 11.44 18.07 16.86
CA GLU A 169 11.82 19.06 17.87
C GLU A 169 13.18 19.68 17.56
N LEU A 170 14.13 18.87 17.09
CA LEU A 170 15.46 19.36 16.69
C LEU A 170 15.38 20.29 15.49
N ALA A 171 14.56 19.96 14.47
CA ALA A 171 14.35 20.81 13.32
C ALA A 171 13.75 22.15 13.70
N LEU A 172 12.73 22.16 14.56
CA LEU A 172 12.09 23.38 15.07
C LEU A 172 13.07 24.24 15.89
N ALA A 173 13.88 23.60 16.75
CA ALA A 173 14.92 24.29 17.51
C ALA A 173 15.99 24.94 16.61
N ASP A 174 16.26 24.34 15.45
CA ASP A 174 17.16 24.91 14.43
C ASP A 174 16.45 25.95 13.53
N GLY A 175 15.21 26.36 13.86
CA GLY A 175 14.43 27.37 13.14
C GLY A 175 13.90 26.87 11.78
N GLN A 176 13.84 25.57 11.57
CA GLN A 176 13.35 24.97 10.34
C GLN A 176 11.83 24.82 10.35
N GLN A 177 11.21 24.85 9.16
CA GLN A 177 9.77 24.63 9.03
C GLN A 177 9.44 23.15 8.94
N VAL A 178 8.50 22.72 9.77
CA VAL A 178 7.87 21.39 9.71
C VAL A 178 6.44 21.55 9.22
N ARG A 179 6.08 20.79 8.21
CA ARG A 179 4.74 20.80 7.60
C ARG A 179 4.10 19.42 7.68
N HIS A 180 2.83 19.33 7.33
CA HIS A 180 2.13 18.06 7.21
C HIS A 180 1.39 17.97 5.88
N VAL A 181 1.11 16.76 5.48
CA VAL A 181 0.23 16.42 4.36
C VAL A 181 -0.85 15.51 4.91
N VAL A 182 -2.11 15.88 4.74
CA VAL A 182 -3.23 15.03 5.18
C VAL A 182 -3.44 13.93 4.15
N ILE A 183 -3.39 12.69 4.61
CA ILE A 183 -3.63 11.48 3.81
C ILE A 183 -4.81 10.68 4.39
N ALA A 184 -5.30 9.69 3.66
CA ALA A 184 -6.42 8.88 4.11
C ALA A 184 -6.04 8.00 5.32
N GLU A 185 -6.98 7.79 6.25
CA GLU A 185 -6.76 6.97 7.46
C GLU A 185 -6.29 5.56 7.10
N GLU A 186 -6.84 4.97 6.03
CA GLU A 186 -6.49 3.64 5.58
C GLU A 186 -5.02 3.51 5.16
N GLU A 187 -4.39 4.60 4.70
CA GLU A 187 -3.01 4.59 4.23
C GLU A 187 -1.99 4.43 5.37
N VAL A 188 -2.37 4.84 6.58
CA VAL A 188 -1.52 4.75 7.77
C VAL A 188 -1.89 3.58 8.70
N MET A 189 -2.81 2.73 8.24
CA MET A 189 -3.22 1.56 8.99
C MET A 189 -2.06 0.56 9.11
N GLY A 190 -1.53 0.41 10.33
CA GLY A 190 -0.51 -0.59 10.66
C GLY A 190 -1.12 -1.98 10.84
N VAL A 191 -0.43 -3.00 10.34
CA VAL A 191 -0.83 -4.40 10.48
C VAL A 191 0.05 -5.09 11.51
N ASN A 192 -0.45 -5.24 12.74
CA ASN A 192 0.26 -5.86 13.85
C ASN A 192 -0.23 -7.29 14.15
N ASP A 193 -1.48 -7.58 13.81
CA ASP A 193 -2.10 -8.86 14.04
C ASP A 193 -3.02 -9.28 12.87
N ARG A 194 -3.68 -10.44 13.02
CA ARG A 194 -4.58 -10.96 11.98
C ARG A 194 -5.87 -10.17 11.83
N LEU A 195 -6.30 -9.46 12.86
CA LEU A 195 -7.48 -8.61 12.80
C LEU A 195 -7.17 -7.35 12.01
N ASP A 196 -6.00 -6.75 12.23
CA ASP A 196 -5.52 -5.61 11.45
C ASP A 196 -5.32 -6.01 9.99
N LEU A 197 -4.77 -7.21 9.73
CA LEU A 197 -4.64 -7.75 8.37
C LEU A 197 -6.00 -7.87 7.67
N ALA A 198 -7.03 -8.37 8.36
CA ALA A 198 -8.37 -8.47 7.79
C ALA A 198 -8.99 -7.09 7.50
N ARG A 199 -8.71 -6.09 8.35
CA ARG A 199 -9.15 -4.70 8.13
C ARG A 199 -8.43 -4.08 6.93
N ALA A 200 -7.12 -4.26 6.84
CA ALA A 200 -6.33 -3.78 5.70
C ALA A 200 -6.80 -4.42 4.38
N GLU A 201 -7.06 -5.74 4.37
CA GLU A 201 -7.63 -6.42 3.21
C GLU A 201 -8.99 -5.84 2.82
N ALA A 202 -9.88 -5.61 3.78
CA ALA A 202 -11.20 -5.03 3.49
C ALA A 202 -11.09 -3.62 2.87
N ALA A 203 -10.17 -2.79 3.37
CA ALA A 203 -9.90 -1.46 2.83
C ALA A 203 -9.32 -1.54 1.41
N LEU A 204 -8.36 -2.44 1.17
CA LEU A 204 -7.81 -2.68 -0.16
C LEU A 204 -8.89 -3.12 -1.15
N GLN A 205 -9.69 -4.11 -0.79
CA GLN A 205 -10.80 -4.60 -1.62
C GLN A 205 -11.80 -3.50 -1.94
N SER A 206 -12.11 -2.62 -0.98
CA SER A 206 -12.96 -1.45 -1.24
C SER A 206 -12.33 -0.53 -2.29
N ARG A 207 -11.04 -0.22 -2.16
CA ARG A 207 -10.29 0.62 -3.08
C ARG A 207 -10.27 0.04 -4.50
N LEU A 208 -9.97 -1.25 -4.63
CA LEU A 208 -9.91 -1.95 -5.93
C LEU A 208 -11.27 -1.95 -6.64
N ARG A 209 -12.36 -2.22 -5.91
CA ARG A 209 -13.72 -2.21 -6.47
C ARG A 209 -14.16 -0.81 -6.90
N ILE A 210 -13.87 0.21 -6.10
CA ILE A 210 -14.16 1.61 -6.46
C ILE A 210 -13.42 1.98 -7.74
N ALA A 211 -12.11 1.72 -7.82
CA ALA A 211 -11.31 2.01 -9.00
C ALA A 211 -11.83 1.30 -10.25
N ALA A 212 -12.21 0.02 -10.12
CA ALA A 212 -12.80 -0.73 -11.25
C ALA A 212 -14.13 -0.12 -11.71
N MET A 213 -15.02 0.26 -10.78
CA MET A 213 -16.30 0.89 -11.11
C MET A 213 -16.13 2.29 -11.71
N GLU A 214 -15.21 3.09 -11.22
CA GLU A 214 -14.83 4.37 -11.82
C GLU A 214 -14.24 4.20 -13.23
N GLY A 215 -13.54 3.07 -13.47
CA GLY A 215 -13.06 2.63 -14.78
C GLY A 215 -14.16 2.12 -15.73
N GLY A 216 -15.43 2.09 -15.31
CA GLY A 216 -16.56 1.70 -16.14
C GLY A 216 -17.02 0.25 -15.97
N VAL A 217 -16.54 -0.48 -14.97
CA VAL A 217 -16.99 -1.84 -14.64
C VAL A 217 -18.30 -1.78 -13.85
N THR A 218 -19.27 -2.63 -14.17
CA THR A 218 -20.53 -2.76 -13.42
C THR A 218 -20.43 -3.91 -12.42
N MET A 219 -20.67 -3.63 -11.13
CA MET A 219 -20.78 -4.64 -10.07
C MET A 219 -22.13 -4.53 -9.37
N THR A 220 -22.91 -5.62 -9.33
CA THR A 220 -24.27 -5.61 -8.74
C THR A 220 -24.23 -5.58 -7.20
N ALA A 221 -23.30 -6.30 -6.59
CA ALA A 221 -23.06 -6.35 -5.15
C ALA A 221 -21.54 -6.33 -4.90
N PRO A 222 -20.90 -5.15 -5.06
CA PRO A 222 -19.46 -5.04 -5.08
C PRO A 222 -18.79 -5.60 -3.81
N GLU A 223 -19.43 -5.51 -2.64
CA GLU A 223 -18.91 -6.03 -1.37
C GLU A 223 -18.69 -7.55 -1.36
N THR A 224 -19.29 -8.27 -2.29
CA THR A 224 -19.16 -9.73 -2.44
C THR A 224 -18.12 -10.14 -3.49
N VAL A 225 -17.53 -9.19 -4.20
CA VAL A 225 -16.53 -9.42 -5.25
C VAL A 225 -15.13 -9.24 -4.67
N PHE A 226 -14.25 -10.20 -4.91
CA PHE A 226 -12.84 -10.14 -4.49
C PHE A 226 -11.94 -10.00 -5.71
N LEU A 227 -11.07 -9.00 -5.68
CA LEU A 227 -10.15 -8.66 -6.76
C LEU A 227 -8.69 -8.78 -6.31
N SER A 228 -7.85 -9.40 -7.12
CA SER A 228 -6.41 -9.24 -6.98
C SER A 228 -5.99 -7.85 -7.49
N ALA A 229 -4.97 -7.26 -6.88
CA ALA A 229 -4.52 -5.92 -7.23
C ALA A 229 -3.95 -5.79 -8.64
N ASP A 230 -3.41 -6.88 -9.19
CA ASP A 230 -2.89 -6.97 -10.54
C ASP A 230 -3.96 -7.36 -11.59
N ALA A 231 -5.21 -7.59 -11.16
CA ALA A 231 -6.30 -7.90 -12.08
C ALA A 231 -6.66 -6.68 -12.92
N VAL A 232 -6.74 -6.88 -14.23
CA VAL A 232 -7.17 -5.85 -15.19
C VAL A 232 -8.57 -6.19 -15.68
N ILE A 233 -9.50 -5.25 -15.51
CA ILE A 233 -10.88 -5.39 -15.95
C ILE A 233 -11.22 -4.18 -16.81
N GLU A 234 -11.51 -4.43 -18.08
CA GLU A 234 -11.84 -3.37 -19.01
C GLU A 234 -13.28 -2.85 -18.80
N ARG A 235 -13.54 -1.66 -19.33
CA ARG A 235 -14.84 -0.99 -19.22
C ARG A 235 -15.98 -1.85 -19.75
N ASP A 236 -17.19 -1.54 -19.33
CA ASP A 236 -18.43 -2.22 -19.72
C ASP A 236 -18.50 -3.71 -19.35
N ALA A 237 -17.46 -4.24 -18.66
CA ALA A 237 -17.54 -5.56 -18.05
C ALA A 237 -18.57 -5.57 -16.91
N ILE A 238 -19.29 -6.69 -16.79
CA ILE A 238 -20.32 -6.90 -15.74
C ILE A 238 -19.84 -8.03 -14.84
N ILE A 239 -19.70 -7.73 -13.55
CA ILE A 239 -19.29 -8.70 -12.53
C ILE A 239 -20.48 -8.93 -11.59
N GLU A 240 -21.00 -10.16 -11.58
CA GLU A 240 -22.09 -10.57 -10.71
C GLU A 240 -21.59 -10.86 -9.27
N PRO A 241 -22.51 -11.00 -8.29
CA PRO A 241 -22.15 -11.26 -6.90
C PRO A 241 -21.32 -12.55 -6.70
N HIS A 242 -20.48 -12.56 -5.65
CA HIS A 242 -19.68 -13.70 -5.22
C HIS A 242 -18.68 -14.21 -6.27
N VAL A 243 -18.13 -13.30 -7.06
CA VAL A 243 -17.05 -13.58 -8.01
C VAL A 243 -15.69 -13.33 -7.35
N VAL A 244 -14.73 -14.22 -7.62
CA VAL A 244 -13.33 -14.04 -7.26
C VAL A 244 -12.50 -13.92 -8.53
N ILE A 245 -11.80 -12.79 -8.66
CA ILE A 245 -10.86 -12.51 -9.75
C ILE A 245 -9.46 -12.47 -9.15
N GLY A 246 -8.76 -13.59 -9.25
CA GLY A 246 -7.41 -13.79 -8.70
C GLY A 246 -6.31 -13.16 -9.55
N ALA A 247 -5.08 -13.37 -9.13
CA ALA A 247 -3.88 -12.81 -9.74
C ALA A 247 -3.73 -13.19 -11.23
N GLY A 248 -3.14 -12.28 -12.01
CA GLY A 248 -2.83 -12.49 -13.42
C GLY A 248 -4.05 -12.53 -14.34
N CYS A 249 -5.22 -12.07 -13.87
CA CYS A 249 -6.43 -12.03 -14.69
C CYS A 249 -6.50 -10.77 -15.54
N ASN A 250 -6.92 -10.95 -16.81
CA ASN A 250 -7.28 -9.86 -17.72
C ASN A 250 -8.66 -10.14 -18.31
N ILE A 251 -9.61 -9.22 -18.12
CA ILE A 251 -11.00 -9.37 -18.55
C ILE A 251 -11.31 -8.27 -19.56
N GLY A 252 -11.55 -8.67 -20.81
CA GLY A 252 -11.82 -7.77 -21.93
C GLY A 252 -13.18 -7.08 -21.85
N GLU A 253 -13.31 -5.98 -22.59
CA GLU A 253 -14.46 -5.06 -22.67
C GLU A 253 -15.77 -5.82 -22.89
N GLY A 254 -16.83 -5.42 -22.20
CA GLY A 254 -18.17 -5.96 -22.38
C GLY A 254 -18.35 -7.41 -21.93
N SER A 255 -17.37 -8.02 -21.29
CA SER A 255 -17.47 -9.39 -20.78
C SER A 255 -18.35 -9.48 -19.55
N MET A 256 -19.01 -10.63 -19.35
CA MET A 256 -19.87 -10.90 -18.21
C MET A 256 -19.32 -12.07 -17.39
N ILE A 257 -18.99 -11.81 -16.13
CA ILE A 257 -18.57 -12.83 -15.17
C ILE A 257 -19.71 -13.08 -14.20
N ARG A 258 -20.30 -14.26 -14.29
CA ARG A 258 -21.48 -14.64 -13.52
C ARG A 258 -21.12 -15.17 -12.13
N SER A 259 -22.12 -15.08 -11.25
CA SER A 259 -22.01 -15.40 -9.83
C SER A 259 -21.30 -16.72 -9.54
N PHE A 260 -20.54 -16.74 -8.45
CA PHE A 260 -19.81 -17.91 -7.94
C PHE A 260 -18.72 -18.45 -8.89
N SER A 261 -18.26 -17.62 -9.82
CA SER A 261 -17.12 -17.96 -10.68
C SER A 261 -15.80 -17.56 -10.00
N HIS A 262 -14.76 -18.36 -10.24
CA HIS A 262 -13.42 -18.10 -9.73
C HIS A 262 -12.41 -18.17 -10.87
N LEU A 263 -11.74 -17.06 -11.13
CA LEU A 263 -10.76 -16.89 -12.18
C LEU A 263 -9.39 -16.65 -11.56
N GLU A 264 -8.35 -17.23 -12.15
CA GLU A 264 -6.96 -17.05 -11.74
C GLU A 264 -6.07 -17.23 -12.97
N GLY A 265 -5.14 -16.30 -13.24
CA GLY A 265 -4.22 -16.37 -14.38
C GLY A 265 -4.93 -16.55 -15.72
N ALA A 266 -6.12 -16.00 -15.88
CA ALA A 266 -6.97 -16.16 -17.05
C ALA A 266 -7.01 -14.87 -17.90
N ARG A 267 -6.94 -15.02 -19.22
CA ARG A 267 -7.07 -13.91 -20.16
C ARG A 267 -8.32 -14.09 -21.00
N LEU A 268 -9.22 -13.12 -20.91
CA LEU A 268 -10.48 -13.10 -21.65
C LEU A 268 -10.48 -11.93 -22.64
N GLY A 269 -10.76 -12.22 -23.89
CA GLY A 269 -11.07 -11.22 -24.90
C GLY A 269 -12.41 -10.52 -24.64
N ALA A 270 -12.80 -9.65 -25.54
CA ALA A 270 -14.04 -8.88 -25.41
C ALA A 270 -15.30 -9.77 -25.48
N CYS A 271 -16.38 -9.32 -24.85
CA CYS A 271 -17.71 -9.93 -24.93
C CYS A 271 -17.79 -11.40 -24.51
N CYS A 272 -16.87 -11.87 -23.68
CA CYS A 272 -16.89 -13.23 -23.11
C CYS A 272 -18.01 -13.37 -22.08
N MET A 273 -18.58 -14.57 -21.97
CA MET A 273 -19.58 -14.91 -20.95
C MET A 273 -19.09 -16.10 -20.13
N ILE A 274 -18.79 -15.88 -18.84
CA ILE A 274 -18.19 -16.85 -17.95
C ILE A 274 -19.13 -17.16 -16.79
N GLY A 275 -19.39 -18.45 -16.57
CA GLY A 275 -20.19 -18.94 -15.46
C GLY A 275 -21.70 -19.04 -15.70
N PRO A 276 -22.51 -19.16 -14.61
CA PRO A 276 -22.09 -19.16 -13.21
C PRO A 276 -21.32 -20.43 -12.79
N TYR A 277 -20.67 -20.39 -11.61
CA TYR A 277 -19.91 -21.54 -11.08
C TYR A 277 -18.82 -22.06 -12.03
N ALA A 278 -18.15 -21.18 -12.77
CA ALA A 278 -17.02 -21.55 -13.60
C ALA A 278 -15.68 -21.42 -12.81
N ARG A 279 -14.76 -22.34 -13.08
CA ARG A 279 -13.40 -22.25 -12.54
C ARG A 279 -12.40 -22.11 -13.69
N LEU A 280 -11.79 -20.94 -13.82
CA LEU A 280 -10.73 -20.68 -14.78
C LEU A 280 -9.39 -20.66 -14.06
N ARG A 281 -8.52 -21.59 -14.45
CA ARG A 281 -7.18 -21.74 -13.86
C ARG A 281 -6.12 -21.10 -14.75
N PRO A 282 -4.89 -20.93 -14.23
CA PRO A 282 -3.79 -20.32 -14.97
C PRO A 282 -3.57 -20.95 -16.35
N GLY A 283 -3.24 -20.09 -17.32
CA GLY A 283 -3.06 -20.48 -18.71
C GLY A 283 -4.36 -20.64 -19.51
N THR A 284 -5.49 -20.21 -18.95
CA THR A 284 -6.74 -20.12 -19.71
C THR A 284 -6.73 -18.85 -20.56
N GLU A 285 -6.83 -19.02 -21.88
CA GLU A 285 -6.97 -17.93 -22.87
C GLU A 285 -8.28 -18.13 -23.62
N ALA A 286 -9.15 -17.14 -23.59
CA ALA A 286 -10.42 -17.13 -24.30
C ALA A 286 -10.46 -15.94 -25.24
N ASP A 287 -10.60 -16.20 -26.54
CA ASP A 287 -10.74 -15.15 -27.54
C ASP A 287 -12.13 -14.46 -27.44
N GLU A 288 -12.40 -13.48 -28.29
CA GLU A 288 -13.64 -12.70 -28.28
C GLU A 288 -14.92 -13.58 -28.36
N GLY A 289 -15.92 -13.25 -27.55
CA GLY A 289 -17.24 -13.86 -27.60
C GLY A 289 -17.31 -15.31 -27.09
N VAL A 290 -16.28 -15.80 -26.44
CA VAL A 290 -16.25 -17.16 -25.86
C VAL A 290 -17.28 -17.28 -24.75
N LYS A 291 -17.98 -18.42 -24.70
CA LYS A 291 -18.92 -18.77 -23.66
C LYS A 291 -18.47 -20.00 -22.87
N ILE A 292 -18.21 -19.80 -21.57
CA ILE A 292 -17.92 -20.85 -20.61
C ILE A 292 -19.08 -20.87 -19.60
N GLY A 293 -19.84 -21.96 -19.57
CA GLY A 293 -21.03 -22.07 -18.74
C GLY A 293 -20.76 -22.67 -17.36
N ASN A 294 -21.84 -23.15 -16.72
CA ASN A 294 -21.78 -23.57 -15.33
C ASN A 294 -21.05 -24.91 -15.13
N PHE A 295 -20.28 -24.97 -14.02
CA PHE A 295 -19.48 -26.14 -13.65
C PHE A 295 -18.50 -26.58 -14.75
N VAL A 296 -17.96 -25.61 -15.46
CA VAL A 296 -16.84 -25.81 -16.38
C VAL A 296 -15.55 -25.40 -15.68
N GLU A 297 -14.57 -26.28 -15.74
CA GLU A 297 -13.20 -25.97 -15.29
C GLU A 297 -12.25 -25.96 -16.49
N THR A 298 -11.39 -24.92 -16.56
CA THR A 298 -10.36 -24.81 -17.60
C THR A 298 -8.97 -24.67 -16.97
N LYS A 299 -7.95 -25.22 -17.62
CA LYS A 299 -6.54 -25.10 -17.24
C LYS A 299 -5.66 -25.17 -18.48
N ASN A 300 -4.74 -24.22 -18.66
CA ASN A 300 -3.82 -24.22 -19.80
C ASN A 300 -4.55 -24.52 -21.13
N THR A 301 -5.60 -23.75 -21.41
CA THR A 301 -6.54 -24.03 -22.50
C THR A 301 -6.76 -22.77 -23.30
N ARG A 302 -6.69 -22.90 -24.63
CA ARG A 302 -7.06 -21.82 -25.54
C ARG A 302 -8.42 -22.12 -26.17
N LEU A 303 -9.32 -21.14 -26.09
CA LEU A 303 -10.64 -21.17 -26.74
C LEU A 303 -10.69 -20.09 -27.81
N GLY A 304 -10.85 -20.47 -29.05
CA GLY A 304 -10.95 -19.56 -30.19
C GLY A 304 -12.27 -18.77 -30.17
N ALA A 305 -12.32 -17.72 -30.98
CA ALA A 305 -13.43 -16.76 -30.99
C ALA A 305 -14.79 -17.45 -31.15
N GLY A 306 -15.73 -17.11 -30.27
CA GLY A 306 -17.08 -17.65 -30.24
C GLY A 306 -17.20 -19.11 -29.79
N ALA A 307 -16.12 -19.77 -29.36
CA ALA A 307 -16.16 -21.13 -28.83
C ALA A 307 -17.09 -21.23 -27.62
N LYS A 308 -17.71 -22.43 -27.43
CA LYS A 308 -18.70 -22.65 -26.37
C LYS A 308 -18.42 -23.94 -25.59
N ALA A 309 -18.19 -23.81 -24.30
CA ALA A 309 -18.18 -24.90 -23.34
C ALA A 309 -19.38 -24.74 -22.40
N ASN A 310 -20.49 -25.42 -22.66
CA ASN A 310 -21.78 -25.06 -22.05
C ASN A 310 -21.88 -25.43 -20.56
N HIS A 311 -21.52 -26.66 -20.14
CA HIS A 311 -21.62 -27.09 -18.74
C HIS A 311 -20.93 -28.43 -18.47
N LEU A 312 -20.60 -28.69 -17.18
CA LEU A 312 -20.10 -29.96 -16.65
C LEU A 312 -18.92 -30.53 -17.45
N THR A 313 -17.94 -29.68 -17.77
CA THR A 313 -16.81 -30.05 -18.62
C THR A 313 -15.50 -29.62 -17.98
N TYR A 314 -14.49 -30.49 -18.05
CA TYR A 314 -13.10 -30.13 -17.81
C TYR A 314 -12.37 -30.01 -19.14
N LEU A 315 -11.71 -28.87 -19.33
CA LEU A 315 -10.85 -28.58 -20.45
C LEU A 315 -9.44 -28.32 -19.93
N GLY A 316 -8.52 -29.21 -20.21
CA GLY A 316 -7.13 -29.10 -19.79
C GLY A 316 -6.19 -29.35 -20.96
N ASP A 317 -5.15 -28.52 -21.07
CA ASP A 317 -4.12 -28.64 -22.11
C ASP A 317 -4.70 -28.78 -23.52
N ALA A 318 -5.75 -28.01 -23.84
CA ALA A 318 -6.54 -28.13 -25.06
C ALA A 318 -6.57 -26.83 -25.86
N GLU A 319 -6.77 -26.96 -27.16
CA GLU A 319 -7.06 -25.86 -28.11
C GLU A 319 -8.40 -26.16 -28.80
N ILE A 320 -9.35 -25.21 -28.76
CA ILE A 320 -10.73 -25.37 -29.20
C ILE A 320 -11.14 -24.22 -30.12
#